data_12321c37cf9e7ad6f629fa8feccd77bd
#
_entry.id   12321c37cf9e7ad6f629fa8feccd77bd
#
_cell.length_a   1.000
_cell.length_b   1.000
_cell.length_c   1.000
_cell.angle_alpha   90.00
_cell.angle_beta   90.00
_cell.angle_gamma   90.00
#
_symmetry.space_group_name_H-M   'P 1'
#
loop_
_entity.id
_entity.type
_entity.pdbx_description
1 polymer ?
#
loop_
_entity_poly.entity_id
_entity_poly.type
_entity_poly.pdbx_seq_one_letter_code
_entity_poly.pdbx_strand_id
1 'polypeptide(L)'
;MRKNTLKNNLAEYELTEGLSNPIKVIGIGGCGSNTVNHIYREGVADMDLIVCDSDGKSLERSPVPAKILLGDTGLGAEGKPEVAKNMAIERREEIKKIIFPNTKMLFIVAGMGGGTGTGVAHVVAEIAKSITDDNGKSKIHVGAVVTTPLSFEGARRKKVAEEGIQELKKHVDSITIMDNDKLRDYDNLSMANAFKIADDMVFEVIKSMIETFK
;
A
#
# COMPACT_ATOMS: atom_id res chain seq x y z
N MET A 1 -16.20 25.11 16.83
CA MET A 1 -16.80 23.79 17.04
C MET A 1 -16.42 22.71 15.98
N ARG A 2 -15.84 23.06 14.81
CA ARG A 2 -15.44 22.05 13.80
C ARG A 2 -14.10 21.32 14.02
N LYS A 3 -13.25 21.79 14.93
CA LYS A 3 -11.94 21.15 15.22
C LYS A 3 -12.03 19.89 16.09
N ASN A 4 -13.11 19.70 16.84
CA ASN A 4 -13.26 18.52 17.70
C ASN A 4 -13.83 17.30 16.96
N THR A 5 -14.57 17.50 15.88
CA THR A 5 -15.16 16.39 15.10
C THR A 5 -14.10 15.63 14.30
N LEU A 6 -13.10 16.34 13.79
CA LEU A 6 -11.98 15.70 13.07
C LEU A 6 -11.08 14.87 13.99
N LYS A 7 -10.81 15.34 15.22
CA LYS A 7 -10.03 14.58 16.20
C LYS A 7 -10.74 13.30 16.66
N ASN A 8 -12.07 13.35 16.81
CA ASN A 8 -12.84 12.16 17.21
C ASN A 8 -12.95 11.14 16.06
N ASN A 9 -13.05 11.59 14.80
CA ASN A 9 -13.06 10.67 13.65
C ASN A 9 -11.67 10.08 13.37
N LEU A 10 -10.59 10.78 13.71
CA LEU A 10 -9.21 10.26 13.55
C LEU A 10 -8.90 9.17 14.60
N ALA A 11 -9.58 9.18 15.77
CA ALA A 11 -9.44 8.14 16.79
C ALA A 11 -10.20 6.83 16.43
N GLU A 12 -11.16 6.88 15.50
CA GLU A 12 -11.90 5.69 15.03
C GLU A 12 -11.13 4.85 14.01
N TYR A 13 -10.01 5.35 13.47
CA TYR A 13 -9.07 4.54 12.69
C TYR A 13 -8.12 3.73 13.59
N GLU A 14 -8.57 3.42 14.82
CA GLU A 14 -7.79 2.59 15.71
C GLU A 14 -7.65 1.17 15.19
N LEU A 15 -6.41 0.70 15.30
CA LEU A 15 -5.93 -0.66 15.16
C LEU A 15 -7.01 -1.69 15.45
N THR A 16 -7.56 -2.33 14.44
CA THR A 16 -8.49 -3.44 14.65
C THR A 16 -7.77 -4.57 15.37
N GLU A 17 -8.15 -4.80 16.61
CA GLU A 17 -7.84 -6.06 17.30
C GLU A 17 -8.35 -7.19 16.39
N GLY A 18 -7.45 -8.03 15.90
CA GLY A 18 -7.86 -9.21 15.13
C GLY A 18 -7.08 -9.53 13.85
N LEU A 19 -6.08 -8.75 13.46
CA LEU A 19 -5.20 -9.13 12.37
C LEU A 19 -4.28 -10.28 12.81
N SER A 20 -4.69 -11.52 12.54
CA SER A 20 -4.00 -12.74 13.02
C SER A 20 -3.41 -13.59 11.90
N ASN A 21 -3.72 -13.26 10.64
CA ASN A 21 -3.24 -14.02 9.50
C ASN A 21 -1.73 -13.81 9.32
N PRO A 22 -0.95 -14.86 9.03
CA PRO A 22 0.47 -14.74 8.77
C PRO A 22 0.81 -14.03 7.44
N ILE A 23 -0.18 -13.88 6.56
CA ILE A 23 -0.06 -13.16 5.30
C ILE A 23 -0.84 -11.85 5.40
N LYS A 24 -0.18 -10.73 5.15
CA LYS A 24 -0.81 -9.42 5.12
C LYS A 24 -0.57 -8.74 3.78
N VAL A 25 -1.60 -8.04 3.30
CA VAL A 25 -1.52 -7.18 2.12
C VAL A 25 -1.86 -5.75 2.53
N ILE A 26 -0.95 -4.83 2.29
CA ILE A 26 -1.13 -3.41 2.58
C ILE A 26 -1.18 -2.61 1.29
N GLY A 27 -2.32 -1.97 1.03
CA GLY A 27 -2.51 -1.03 -0.06
C GLY A 27 -2.15 0.39 0.36
N ILE A 28 -1.21 1.02 -0.34
CA ILE A 28 -0.65 2.32 0.02
C ILE A 28 -1.05 3.38 -1.00
N GLY A 29 -1.67 4.45 -0.51
CA GLY A 29 -2.20 5.54 -1.33
C GLY A 29 -3.41 5.11 -2.15
N GLY A 30 -3.97 6.01 -2.94
CA GLY A 30 -5.23 5.78 -3.67
C GLY A 30 -5.20 4.55 -4.57
N CYS A 31 -4.13 4.34 -5.34
CA CYS A 31 -4.01 3.18 -6.23
C CYS A 31 -3.95 1.86 -5.42
N GLY A 32 -3.02 1.76 -4.47
CA GLY A 32 -2.89 0.55 -3.64
C GLY A 32 -4.14 0.25 -2.83
N SER A 33 -4.79 1.28 -2.28
CA SER A 33 -6.06 1.14 -1.57
C SER A 33 -7.19 0.64 -2.48
N ASN A 34 -7.26 1.09 -3.74
CA ASN A 34 -8.27 0.60 -4.68
C ASN A 34 -8.09 -0.88 -4.98
N THR A 35 -6.86 -1.32 -5.20
CA THR A 35 -6.56 -2.75 -5.42
C THR A 35 -6.93 -3.58 -4.19
N VAL A 36 -6.57 -3.15 -2.99
CA VAL A 36 -6.91 -3.89 -1.75
C VAL A 36 -8.42 -3.87 -1.50
N ASN A 37 -9.12 -2.77 -1.82
CA ASN A 37 -10.58 -2.72 -1.78
C ASN A 37 -11.23 -3.71 -2.76
N HIS A 38 -10.62 -3.91 -3.94
CA HIS A 38 -11.07 -4.91 -4.90
C HIS A 38 -10.89 -6.33 -4.34
N ILE A 39 -9.71 -6.67 -3.84
CA ILE A 39 -9.42 -7.96 -3.19
C ILE A 39 -10.41 -8.24 -2.05
N TYR A 40 -10.71 -7.22 -1.23
CA TYR A 40 -11.68 -7.35 -0.13
C TYR A 40 -13.08 -7.72 -0.61
N ARG A 41 -13.53 -7.11 -1.73
CA ARG A 41 -14.85 -7.42 -2.32
C ARG A 41 -14.93 -8.82 -2.93
N GLU A 42 -13.81 -9.38 -3.36
CA GLU A 42 -13.72 -10.77 -3.83
C GLU A 42 -13.84 -11.80 -2.69
N GLY A 43 -13.89 -11.36 -1.43
CA GLY A 43 -14.15 -12.20 -0.27
C GLY A 43 -12.99 -13.13 0.12
N VAL A 44 -11.76 -12.70 -0.10
CA VAL A 44 -10.57 -13.49 0.23
C VAL A 44 -10.35 -13.56 1.73
N ALA A 45 -10.24 -14.79 2.27
CA ALA A 45 -10.13 -15.04 3.72
C ALA A 45 -8.70 -15.42 4.18
N ASP A 46 -7.79 -15.71 3.27
CA ASP A 46 -6.47 -16.30 3.57
C ASP A 46 -5.42 -15.24 3.95
N MET A 47 -5.79 -13.98 3.99
CA MET A 47 -4.88 -12.87 4.27
C MET A 47 -5.58 -11.72 4.99
N ASP A 48 -4.83 -10.99 5.78
CA ASP A 48 -5.30 -9.74 6.37
C ASP A 48 -5.08 -8.59 5.38
N LEU A 49 -6.11 -7.79 5.16
CA LEU A 49 -6.11 -6.67 4.24
C LEU A 49 -6.06 -5.35 5.00
N ILE A 50 -5.15 -4.46 4.61
CA ILE A 50 -4.89 -3.18 5.26
C ILE A 50 -4.86 -2.09 4.19
N VAL A 51 -5.43 -0.94 4.46
CA VAL A 51 -5.29 0.26 3.62
C VAL A 51 -4.59 1.36 4.40
N CYS A 52 -3.66 2.04 3.72
CA CYS A 52 -2.83 3.09 4.30
C CYS A 52 -2.82 4.30 3.37
N ASP A 53 -3.30 5.43 3.83
CA ASP A 53 -3.33 6.65 3.01
C ASP A 53 -3.14 7.91 3.87
N SER A 54 -2.72 8.98 3.23
CA SER A 54 -2.67 10.33 3.79
C SER A 54 -3.97 11.12 3.57
N ASP A 55 -4.89 10.60 2.72
CA ASP A 55 -6.22 11.17 2.48
C ASP A 55 -7.27 10.43 3.31
N GLY A 56 -7.78 11.10 4.35
CA GLY A 56 -8.80 10.57 5.25
C GLY A 56 -10.10 10.22 4.53
N LYS A 57 -10.51 11.00 3.52
CA LYS A 57 -11.72 10.72 2.74
C LYS A 57 -11.59 9.45 1.90
N SER A 58 -10.40 9.19 1.39
CA SER A 58 -10.10 7.94 0.69
C SER A 58 -10.29 6.73 1.62
N LEU A 59 -9.75 6.81 2.83
CA LEU A 59 -9.88 5.77 3.84
C LEU A 59 -11.34 5.58 4.32
N GLU A 60 -12.11 6.64 4.50
CA GLU A 60 -13.53 6.57 4.87
C GLU A 60 -14.35 5.75 3.86
N ARG A 61 -14.06 5.88 2.57
CA ARG A 61 -14.76 5.17 1.49
C ARG A 61 -14.33 3.71 1.34
N SER A 62 -13.20 3.34 1.93
CA SER A 62 -12.71 1.96 1.86
C SER A 62 -13.60 1.02 2.67
N PRO A 63 -14.01 -0.15 2.12
CA PRO A 63 -14.72 -1.18 2.86
C PRO A 63 -13.80 -1.98 3.77
N VAL A 64 -12.48 -1.89 3.61
CA VAL A 64 -11.49 -2.62 4.40
C VAL A 64 -11.50 -2.07 5.83
N PRO A 65 -11.67 -2.92 6.85
CA PRO A 65 -11.77 -2.44 8.24
C PRO A 65 -10.43 -1.94 8.80
N ALA A 66 -9.31 -2.58 8.43
CA ALA A 66 -7.98 -2.18 8.91
C ALA A 66 -7.44 -1.00 8.10
N LYS A 67 -7.34 0.16 8.75
CA LYS A 67 -6.98 1.42 8.10
C LYS A 67 -5.86 2.13 8.87
N ILE A 68 -4.92 2.71 8.14
CA ILE A 68 -3.85 3.56 8.67
C ILE A 68 -3.97 4.93 8.04
N LEU A 69 -4.30 5.94 8.83
CA LEU A 69 -4.25 7.33 8.39
C LEU A 69 -2.85 7.89 8.66
N LEU A 70 -2.21 8.39 7.63
CA LEU A 70 -0.91 9.06 7.71
C LEU A 70 -1.09 10.57 7.90
N GLY A 71 -0.32 11.13 8.83
CA GLY A 71 -0.42 12.54 9.19
C GLY A 71 -1.67 12.87 10.01
N ASP A 72 -1.78 14.14 10.42
CA ASP A 72 -2.82 14.59 11.37
C ASP A 72 -4.00 15.30 10.68
N THR A 73 -3.85 15.70 9.42
CA THR A 73 -4.85 16.53 8.74
C THR A 73 -5.83 15.76 7.87
N GLY A 74 -5.43 14.57 7.39
CA GLY A 74 -6.19 13.80 6.42
C GLY A 74 -6.36 14.47 5.05
N LEU A 75 -5.57 15.52 4.74
CA LEU A 75 -5.67 16.30 3.50
C LEU A 75 -4.79 15.74 2.36
N GLY A 76 -4.10 14.62 2.61
CA GLY A 76 -3.20 14.03 1.64
C GLY A 76 -1.80 14.65 1.63
N ALA A 77 -0.90 14.06 0.87
CA ALA A 77 0.50 14.51 0.73
C ALA A 77 0.73 15.47 -0.46
N GLU A 78 -0.33 16.00 -1.07
CA GLU A 78 -0.26 16.96 -2.18
C GLU A 78 0.64 16.49 -3.36
N GLY A 79 0.72 15.20 -3.61
CA GLY A 79 1.58 14.64 -4.64
C GLY A 79 3.08 14.73 -4.35
N LYS A 80 3.48 15.03 -3.10
CA LYS A 80 4.88 15.17 -2.67
C LYS A 80 5.35 13.93 -1.90
N PRO A 81 6.24 13.07 -2.46
CA PRO A 81 6.71 11.86 -1.80
C PRO A 81 7.39 12.10 -0.45
N GLU A 82 8.22 13.15 -0.34
CA GLU A 82 8.93 13.46 0.91
C GLU A 82 7.96 13.84 2.05
N VAL A 83 6.84 14.50 1.74
CA VAL A 83 5.80 14.81 2.74
C VAL A 83 5.16 13.52 3.23
N ALA A 84 4.77 12.62 2.32
CA ALA A 84 4.18 11.33 2.66
C ALA A 84 5.15 10.43 3.44
N LYS A 85 6.43 10.43 3.07
CA LYS A 85 7.50 9.72 3.79
C LYS A 85 7.59 10.18 5.24
N ASN A 86 7.63 11.48 5.48
CA ASN A 86 7.69 12.01 6.84
C ASN A 86 6.46 11.64 7.66
N MET A 87 5.26 11.72 7.07
CA MET A 87 4.02 11.24 7.71
C MET A 87 4.09 9.76 8.12
N ALA A 88 4.67 8.91 7.25
CA ALA A 88 4.84 7.49 7.56
C ALA A 88 5.89 7.25 8.67
N ILE A 89 6.97 8.02 8.70
CA ILE A 89 7.98 7.95 9.76
C ILE A 89 7.38 8.36 11.10
N GLU A 90 6.54 9.40 11.15
CA GLU A 90 5.84 9.84 12.36
C GLU A 90 4.88 8.76 12.88
N ARG A 91 4.29 7.96 12.00
CA ARG A 91 3.37 6.85 12.33
C ARG A 91 4.05 5.47 12.40
N ARG A 92 5.40 5.45 12.47
CA ARG A 92 6.20 4.21 12.44
C ARG A 92 5.72 3.14 13.44
N GLU A 93 5.44 3.54 14.67
CA GLU A 93 5.04 2.60 15.72
C GLU A 93 3.63 2.05 15.50
N GLU A 94 2.71 2.84 14.93
CA GLU A 94 1.37 2.38 14.57
C GLU A 94 1.44 1.37 13.40
N ILE A 95 2.21 1.69 12.37
CA ILE A 95 2.46 0.79 11.23
C ILE A 95 3.06 -0.52 11.74
N LYS A 96 4.05 -0.44 12.62
CA LYS A 96 4.70 -1.61 13.21
C LYS A 96 3.73 -2.48 14.00
N LYS A 97 2.85 -1.88 14.81
CA LYS A 97 1.83 -2.62 15.58
C LYS A 97 0.87 -3.40 14.71
N ILE A 98 0.50 -2.86 13.54
CA ILE A 98 -0.39 -3.54 12.58
C ILE A 98 0.34 -4.67 11.86
N ILE A 99 1.59 -4.44 11.45
CA ILE A 99 2.37 -5.43 10.72
C ILE A 99 2.83 -6.57 11.64
N PHE A 100 3.27 -6.27 12.86
CA PHE A 100 4.01 -7.20 13.70
C PHE A 100 3.26 -8.48 14.11
N PRO A 101 1.97 -8.48 14.51
CA PRO A 101 1.38 -9.70 15.05
C PRO A 101 1.34 -10.82 14.01
N ASN A 102 2.06 -11.92 14.29
CA ASN A 102 2.05 -13.17 13.52
C ASN A 102 2.47 -13.09 12.04
N THR A 103 2.91 -11.93 11.53
CA THR A 103 3.21 -11.76 10.11
C THR A 103 4.48 -12.52 9.71
N LYS A 104 4.34 -13.37 8.72
CA LYS A 104 5.43 -14.05 8.02
C LYS A 104 5.69 -13.45 6.64
N MET A 105 4.62 -12.97 5.99
CA MET A 105 4.67 -12.38 4.66
C MET A 105 3.88 -11.06 4.64
N LEU A 106 4.49 -10.02 4.11
CA LEU A 106 3.86 -8.73 3.85
C LEU A 106 3.96 -8.40 2.36
N PHE A 107 2.81 -8.19 1.72
CA PHE A 107 2.74 -7.68 0.36
C PHE A 107 2.37 -6.20 0.38
N ILE A 108 3.19 -5.38 -0.25
CA ILE A 108 2.97 -3.95 -0.41
C ILE A 108 2.43 -3.69 -1.82
N VAL A 109 1.26 -3.08 -1.90
CA VAL A 109 0.64 -2.65 -3.17
C VAL A 109 0.63 -1.14 -3.23
N ALA A 110 1.24 -0.55 -4.26
CA ALA A 110 1.31 0.90 -4.40
C ALA A 110 1.39 1.35 -5.86
N GLY A 111 0.73 2.47 -6.17
CA GLY A 111 0.96 3.20 -7.42
C GLY A 111 2.12 4.19 -7.25
N MET A 112 3.14 4.03 -8.08
CA MET A 112 4.33 4.89 -8.05
C MET A 112 4.14 6.15 -8.91
N GLY A 113 4.86 7.22 -8.58
CA GLY A 113 4.78 8.51 -9.28
C GLY A 113 3.86 9.54 -8.63
N GLY A 114 3.08 9.13 -7.62
CA GLY A 114 2.31 10.02 -6.74
C GLY A 114 3.05 10.33 -5.43
N GLY A 115 2.38 11.02 -4.50
CA GLY A 115 2.94 11.34 -3.18
C GLY A 115 2.97 10.11 -2.26
N THR A 116 1.78 9.61 -1.88
CA THR A 116 1.64 8.61 -0.83
C THR A 116 2.26 7.27 -1.22
N GLY A 117 1.88 6.69 -2.36
CA GLY A 117 2.43 5.40 -2.81
C GLY A 117 3.95 5.40 -2.88
N THR A 118 4.52 6.43 -3.54
CA THR A 118 5.96 6.54 -3.73
C THR A 118 6.72 6.78 -2.42
N GLY A 119 6.22 7.71 -1.60
CA GLY A 119 6.92 8.13 -0.38
C GLY A 119 6.80 7.14 0.78
N VAL A 120 5.74 6.33 0.83
CA VAL A 120 5.42 5.48 1.98
C VAL A 120 5.84 4.03 1.78
N ALA A 121 5.80 3.51 0.55
CA ALA A 121 6.02 2.08 0.30
C ALA A 121 7.36 1.59 0.85
N HIS A 122 8.46 2.32 0.62
CA HIS A 122 9.78 1.95 1.12
C HIS A 122 9.88 2.07 2.66
N VAL A 123 9.19 3.03 3.28
CA VAL A 123 9.16 3.18 4.75
C VAL A 123 8.45 1.99 5.39
N VAL A 124 7.32 1.56 4.84
CA VAL A 124 6.60 0.36 5.31
C VAL A 124 7.45 -0.89 5.15
N ALA A 125 8.15 -1.03 4.01
CA ALA A 125 9.08 -2.15 3.79
C ALA A 125 10.23 -2.14 4.81
N GLU A 126 10.85 -0.99 5.05
CA GLU A 126 11.91 -0.82 6.06
C GLU A 126 11.42 -1.19 7.47
N ILE A 127 10.21 -0.73 7.85
CA ILE A 127 9.60 -1.08 9.13
C ILE A 127 9.43 -2.59 9.26
N ALA A 128 8.88 -3.25 8.24
CA ALA A 128 8.70 -4.70 8.24
C ALA A 128 10.04 -5.44 8.35
N LYS A 129 11.06 -4.99 7.64
CA LYS A 129 12.41 -5.58 7.68
C LYS A 129 13.13 -5.34 9.01
N SER A 130 12.77 -4.31 9.77
CA SER A 130 13.31 -4.05 11.10
C SER A 130 12.82 -5.04 12.17
N ILE A 131 11.82 -5.86 11.85
CA ILE A 131 11.30 -6.91 12.74
C ILE A 131 12.18 -8.15 12.58
N THR A 132 13.10 -8.36 13.52
CA THR A 132 14.12 -9.41 13.44
C THR A 132 13.92 -10.51 14.47
N ASP A 133 14.52 -11.67 14.21
CA ASP A 133 14.70 -12.75 15.18
C ASP A 133 15.92 -12.46 16.11
N ASP A 134 16.18 -13.40 17.00
CA ASP A 134 17.29 -13.30 17.97
C ASP A 134 18.67 -13.26 17.28
N ASN A 135 18.77 -13.68 16.02
CA ASN A 135 19.99 -13.64 15.21
C ASN A 135 20.09 -12.38 14.34
N GLY A 136 19.15 -11.43 14.47
CA GLY A 136 19.10 -10.22 13.68
C GLY A 136 18.58 -10.40 12.25
N LYS A 137 18.05 -11.58 11.88
CA LYS A 137 17.47 -11.82 10.57
C LYS A 137 16.00 -11.38 10.55
N SER A 138 15.59 -10.71 9.49
CA SER A 138 14.18 -10.32 9.33
C SER A 138 13.26 -11.53 9.38
N LYS A 139 12.22 -11.43 10.22
CA LYS A 139 11.17 -12.47 10.36
C LYS A 139 10.13 -12.41 9.26
N ILE A 140 10.06 -11.28 8.54
CA ILE A 140 9.00 -11.02 7.57
C ILE A 140 9.61 -11.05 6.17
N HIS A 141 9.03 -11.89 5.30
CA HIS A 141 9.27 -11.80 3.86
C HIS A 141 8.43 -10.65 3.29
N VAL A 142 9.10 -9.68 2.64
CA VAL A 142 8.44 -8.49 2.09
C VAL A 142 8.44 -8.58 0.57
N GLY A 143 7.25 -8.75 0.00
CA GLY A 143 6.98 -8.64 -1.42
C GLY A 143 6.36 -7.28 -1.76
N ALA A 144 6.62 -6.76 -2.95
CA ALA A 144 5.95 -5.57 -3.44
C ALA A 144 5.39 -5.79 -4.84
N VAL A 145 4.17 -5.29 -5.07
CA VAL A 145 3.56 -5.19 -6.39
C VAL A 145 3.24 -3.73 -6.63
N VAL A 146 3.95 -3.09 -7.55
CA VAL A 146 3.81 -1.66 -7.81
C VAL A 146 3.46 -1.38 -9.26
N THR A 147 2.66 -0.33 -9.48
CA THR A 147 2.30 0.11 -10.82
C THR A 147 3.04 1.39 -11.18
N THR A 148 3.44 1.53 -12.46
CA THR A 148 4.00 2.76 -12.99
C THR A 148 2.88 3.66 -13.54
N PRO A 149 3.09 5.00 -13.57
CA PRO A 149 2.12 5.91 -14.17
C PRO A 149 2.00 5.69 -15.67
N LEU A 150 0.82 5.98 -16.21
CA LEU A 150 0.58 6.01 -17.65
C LEU A 150 1.43 7.12 -18.31
N SER A 151 1.90 6.88 -19.55
CA SER A 151 2.81 7.79 -20.25
C SER A 151 2.23 9.21 -20.41
N PHE A 152 0.91 9.36 -20.54
CA PHE A 152 0.27 10.68 -20.63
C PHE A 152 0.23 11.46 -19.30
N GLU A 153 0.55 10.82 -18.16
CA GLU A 153 0.63 11.53 -16.86
C GLU A 153 1.90 12.41 -16.73
N GLY A 154 2.80 12.28 -17.69
CA GLY A 154 3.94 13.16 -17.87
C GLY A 154 5.26 12.65 -17.29
N ALA A 155 6.37 13.14 -17.86
CA ALA A 155 7.73 12.72 -17.54
C ALA A 155 8.11 12.93 -16.06
N ARG A 156 7.55 13.95 -15.40
CA ARG A 156 7.81 14.19 -13.98
C ARG A 156 7.31 13.01 -13.11
N ARG A 157 6.08 12.52 -13.35
CA ARG A 157 5.54 11.39 -12.60
C ARG A 157 6.33 10.11 -12.85
N LYS A 158 6.74 9.90 -14.10
CA LYS A 158 7.58 8.74 -14.47
C LYS A 158 8.90 8.76 -13.71
N LYS A 159 9.60 9.91 -13.68
CA LYS A 159 10.86 10.06 -12.93
C LYS A 159 10.67 9.79 -11.44
N VAL A 160 9.63 10.37 -10.82
CA VAL A 160 9.30 10.13 -9.41
C VAL A 160 9.00 8.65 -9.13
N ALA A 161 8.32 7.96 -10.05
CA ALA A 161 8.07 6.54 -9.94
C ALA A 161 9.38 5.71 -10.00
N GLU A 162 10.26 6.02 -10.94
CA GLU A 162 11.56 5.37 -11.09
C GLU A 162 12.41 5.51 -9.82
N GLU A 163 12.52 6.73 -9.29
CA GLU A 163 13.26 7.01 -8.04
C GLU A 163 12.66 6.23 -6.85
N GLY A 164 11.33 6.23 -6.69
CA GLY A 164 10.66 5.51 -5.62
C GLY A 164 10.79 3.99 -5.72
N ILE A 165 10.77 3.45 -6.94
CA ILE A 165 11.00 2.01 -7.17
C ILE A 165 12.44 1.63 -6.81
N GLN A 166 13.43 2.44 -7.15
CA GLN A 166 14.82 2.18 -6.78
C GLN A 166 15.01 2.21 -5.26
N GLU A 167 14.33 3.12 -4.55
CA GLU A 167 14.38 3.14 -3.08
C GLU A 167 13.69 1.91 -2.48
N LEU A 168 12.49 1.56 -2.96
CA LEU A 168 11.75 0.40 -2.47
C LEU A 168 12.52 -0.91 -2.65
N LYS A 169 13.23 -1.09 -3.76
CA LYS A 169 14.05 -2.28 -4.05
C LYS A 169 15.10 -2.58 -2.98
N LYS A 170 15.55 -1.59 -2.23
CA LYS A 170 16.54 -1.78 -1.15
C LYS A 170 15.96 -2.48 0.09
N HIS A 171 14.63 -2.50 0.21
CA HIS A 171 13.93 -2.91 1.43
C HIS A 171 12.98 -4.10 1.23
N VAL A 172 12.89 -4.66 0.02
CA VAL A 172 12.00 -5.80 -0.28
C VAL A 172 12.79 -7.02 -0.73
N ASP A 173 12.24 -8.21 -0.50
CA ASP A 173 12.83 -9.48 -0.97
C ASP A 173 12.44 -9.76 -2.42
N SER A 174 11.26 -9.31 -2.84
CA SER A 174 10.77 -9.46 -4.21
C SER A 174 9.95 -8.24 -4.62
N ILE A 175 10.02 -7.88 -5.90
CA ILE A 175 9.24 -6.79 -6.46
C ILE A 175 8.74 -7.15 -7.87
N THR A 176 7.44 -6.95 -8.07
CA THR A 176 6.82 -6.98 -9.40
C THR A 176 6.42 -5.57 -9.78
N ILE A 177 6.88 -5.12 -10.96
CA ILE A 177 6.56 -3.80 -11.50
C ILE A 177 5.60 -3.99 -12.66
N MET A 178 4.41 -3.46 -12.52
CA MET A 178 3.37 -3.50 -13.54
C MET A 178 3.35 -2.17 -14.29
N ASP A 179 3.55 -2.26 -15.59
CA ASP A 179 3.52 -1.10 -16.47
C ASP A 179 2.07 -0.84 -16.92
N ASN A 180 1.49 0.25 -16.41
CA ASN A 180 0.13 0.62 -16.76
C ASN A 180 -0.02 1.01 -18.25
N ASP A 181 1.03 1.37 -18.95
CA ASP A 181 0.95 1.61 -20.40
C ASP A 181 0.52 0.36 -21.17
N LYS A 182 0.82 -0.84 -20.66
CA LYS A 182 0.36 -2.10 -21.26
C LYS A 182 -1.15 -2.30 -21.20
N LEU A 183 -1.86 -1.58 -20.33
CA LEU A 183 -3.32 -1.60 -20.30
C LEU A 183 -3.94 -0.95 -21.54
N ARG A 184 -3.18 -0.15 -22.29
CA ARG A 184 -3.62 0.49 -23.53
C ARG A 184 -3.71 -0.49 -24.70
N ASP A 185 -3.06 -1.63 -24.60
CA ASP A 185 -3.05 -2.68 -25.64
C ASP A 185 -4.39 -3.46 -25.68
N TYR A 186 -5.25 -3.24 -24.68
CA TYR A 186 -6.59 -3.79 -24.66
C TYR A 186 -7.53 -2.86 -25.42
N ASP A 187 -7.90 -3.20 -26.65
CA ASP A 187 -8.79 -2.42 -27.52
C ASP A 187 -10.17 -2.20 -26.87
N ASN A 188 -10.70 -0.97 -27.00
CA ASN A 188 -12.04 -0.56 -26.58
C ASN A 188 -12.35 -0.62 -25.07
N LEU A 189 -11.34 -0.59 -24.17
CA LEU A 189 -11.57 -0.52 -22.74
C LEU A 189 -11.88 0.91 -22.28
N SER A 190 -12.95 1.04 -21.50
CA SER A 190 -13.12 2.24 -20.68
C SER A 190 -12.00 2.30 -19.63
N MET A 191 -11.60 3.51 -19.21
CA MET A 191 -10.59 3.68 -18.13
C MET A 191 -10.98 2.91 -16.86
N ALA A 192 -12.27 2.83 -16.53
CA ALA A 192 -12.75 2.07 -15.37
C ALA A 192 -12.47 0.56 -15.51
N ASN A 193 -12.69 0.01 -16.69
CA ASN A 193 -12.40 -1.41 -16.96
C ASN A 193 -10.89 -1.70 -16.98
N ALA A 194 -10.09 -0.77 -17.52
CA ALA A 194 -8.63 -0.90 -17.51
C ALA A 194 -8.08 -0.97 -16.07
N PHE A 195 -8.56 -0.11 -15.16
CA PHE A 195 -8.15 -0.18 -13.76
C PHE A 195 -8.62 -1.46 -13.07
N LYS A 196 -9.82 -1.95 -13.38
CA LYS A 196 -10.29 -3.24 -12.84
C LYS A 196 -9.37 -4.39 -13.28
N ILE A 197 -8.99 -4.44 -14.56
CA ILE A 197 -8.05 -5.44 -15.07
C ILE A 197 -6.69 -5.32 -14.34
N ALA A 198 -6.20 -4.10 -14.12
CA ALA A 198 -4.96 -3.90 -13.35
C ALA A 198 -5.08 -4.47 -11.93
N ASP A 199 -6.20 -4.21 -11.24
CA ASP A 199 -6.44 -4.74 -9.90
C ASP A 199 -6.52 -6.27 -9.89
N ASP A 200 -7.20 -6.89 -10.86
CA ASP A 200 -7.25 -8.35 -11.06
C ASP A 200 -5.83 -8.92 -11.28
N MET A 201 -5.02 -8.29 -12.14
CA MET A 201 -3.64 -8.72 -12.40
C MET A 201 -2.76 -8.62 -11.16
N VAL A 202 -2.87 -7.55 -10.37
CA VAL A 202 -2.14 -7.40 -9.10
C VAL A 202 -2.53 -8.53 -8.16
N PHE A 203 -3.81 -8.84 -8.06
CA PHE A 203 -4.31 -9.91 -7.20
C PHE A 203 -3.79 -11.29 -7.60
N GLU A 204 -3.79 -11.62 -8.89
CA GLU A 204 -3.23 -12.88 -9.39
C GLU A 204 -1.70 -12.98 -9.14
N VAL A 205 -0.96 -11.88 -9.25
CA VAL A 205 0.46 -11.84 -8.89
C VAL A 205 0.65 -12.15 -7.40
N ILE A 206 -0.14 -11.55 -6.51
CA ILE A 206 -0.06 -11.81 -5.07
C ILE A 206 -0.35 -13.27 -4.77
N LYS A 207 -1.41 -13.86 -5.36
CA LYS A 207 -1.73 -15.28 -5.21
C LYS A 207 -0.58 -16.18 -5.63
N SER A 208 -0.01 -15.93 -6.83
CA SER A 208 1.13 -16.70 -7.35
C SER A 208 2.35 -16.60 -6.42
N MET A 209 2.62 -15.42 -5.87
CA MET A 209 3.70 -15.25 -4.90
C MET A 209 3.44 -16.05 -3.62
N ILE A 210 2.22 -16.05 -3.08
CA ILE A 210 1.85 -16.83 -1.90
C ILE A 210 2.03 -18.32 -2.13
N GLU A 211 1.62 -18.83 -3.30
CA GLU A 211 1.76 -20.25 -3.66
C GLU A 211 3.22 -20.70 -3.76
N THR A 212 4.11 -19.81 -4.18
CA THR A 212 5.54 -20.11 -4.28
C THR A 212 6.20 -20.30 -2.91
N PHE A 213 5.58 -19.80 -1.83
CA PHE A 213 6.12 -19.88 -0.47
C PHE A 213 5.40 -20.87 0.44
N LYS A 214 4.38 -21.58 -0.08
CA LYS A 214 3.74 -22.72 0.62
C LYS A 214 4.54 -23.99 0.41
#